data_7cf0c8fdf47f06dfcceca0806482a02b
#
_entry.id   7cf0c8fdf47f06dfcceca0806482a02b
#
_cell.length_a   1.000
_cell.length_b   1.000
_cell.length_c   1.000
_cell.angle_alpha   90.00
_cell.angle_beta   90.00
_cell.angle_gamma   90.00
#
_symmetry.space_group_name_H-M   'P 1'
#
loop_
_entity.id
_entity.type
_entity.pdbx_description
1 polymer ?
#
loop_
_entity_poly.entity_id
_entity_poly.type
_entity_poly.pdbx_seq_one_letter_code
_entity_poly.pdbx_strand_id
1 'polypeptide(L)'
;MRIEIVAVGTELLLGQIADTNSKWMGEHLAAIGVASHFHQAVGDNPERIVLALRTALARSDGVIVCGGLGPTHDDITRDAIAEVMNVPLDRDEEVVQKIRAMFSVRGREMPDSNLRQADVPTGAVVIPQTNGTAPGLICPVGHKVVYAVPGVPYEMSDMFDRAIAPDLVRRMADRGETTGVIASRVIRTWGMSESGLAEALADHIDHLDAVPARAGGKATVAFLASGIEGIKVRVTVRAADAASASALLDEEEARIRVILTAAAGDVVFGVDDEAIEDAVARALAVDGLTVGLAESLTGGLAASRLVNVPGASRWFRGSVVSYASEVKFSVLGVPEGPVVSEEAARAMADGARRVLGADVGLSITGVAGPDPQDDQPPGTVFVGLARPGNDTESFAFTVPGDRDRVRQYATIAALDLLRRTVDRPPTES
;
A
#
# COMPACT_ATOMS: atom_id res chain seq x y z
N MET A 1 -24.10 4.10 10.44
CA MET A 1 -24.40 2.89 9.67
C MET A 1 -23.20 1.96 9.68
N ARG A 2 -23.39 0.64 9.78
CA ARG A 2 -22.32 -0.38 9.79
C ARG A 2 -22.52 -1.32 8.61
N ILE A 3 -21.49 -1.48 7.80
CA ILE A 3 -21.48 -2.39 6.65
C ILE A 3 -20.39 -3.45 6.89
N GLU A 4 -20.71 -4.70 6.61
CA GLU A 4 -19.78 -5.80 6.63
C GLU A 4 -19.44 -6.23 5.20
N ILE A 5 -18.19 -6.63 4.94
CA ILE A 5 -17.75 -7.11 3.63
C ILE A 5 -17.62 -8.63 3.68
N VAL A 6 -18.17 -9.31 2.69
CA VAL A 6 -18.06 -10.76 2.49
C VAL A 6 -17.42 -11.00 1.12
N ALA A 7 -16.17 -11.44 1.11
CA ALA A 7 -15.48 -11.84 -0.10
C ALA A 7 -15.75 -13.31 -0.41
N VAL A 8 -16.18 -13.61 -1.63
CA VAL A 8 -16.51 -14.96 -2.10
C VAL A 8 -15.50 -15.40 -3.13
N GLY A 9 -14.79 -16.48 -2.84
CA GLY A 9 -13.80 -17.09 -3.73
C GLY A 9 -12.94 -18.11 -2.99
N THR A 10 -12.84 -19.30 -3.51
CA THR A 10 -12.01 -20.38 -2.94
C THR A 10 -10.53 -20.05 -3.04
N GLU A 11 -10.09 -19.31 -4.07
CA GLU A 11 -8.72 -18.85 -4.26
C GLU A 11 -8.23 -17.91 -3.15
N LEU A 12 -9.16 -17.14 -2.53
CA LEU A 12 -8.85 -16.30 -1.35
C LEU A 12 -8.50 -17.17 -0.15
N LEU A 13 -9.29 -18.22 0.10
CA LEU A 13 -9.06 -19.15 1.22
C LEU A 13 -7.77 -19.96 1.05
N LEU A 14 -7.41 -20.29 -0.19
CA LEU A 14 -6.18 -21.01 -0.51
C LEU A 14 -4.94 -20.10 -0.53
N GLY A 15 -5.10 -18.78 -0.33
CA GLY A 15 -4.01 -17.82 -0.37
C GLY A 15 -3.37 -17.66 -1.74
N GLN A 16 -4.06 -18.01 -2.81
CA GLN A 16 -3.57 -17.89 -4.19
C GLN A 16 -3.55 -16.44 -4.66
N ILE A 17 -4.49 -15.63 -4.16
CA ILE A 17 -4.55 -14.19 -4.38
C ILE A 17 -4.80 -13.46 -3.06
N ALA A 18 -4.37 -12.19 -2.98
CA ALA A 18 -4.69 -11.31 -1.87
C ALA A 18 -6.06 -10.66 -2.06
N ASP A 19 -6.82 -10.50 -0.99
CA ASP A 19 -8.11 -9.76 -1.00
C ASP A 19 -7.89 -8.25 -1.04
N THR A 20 -7.56 -7.75 -2.21
CA THR A 20 -7.40 -6.31 -2.46
C THR A 20 -8.73 -5.58 -2.58
N ASN A 21 -9.81 -6.27 -2.93
CA ASN A 21 -11.15 -5.70 -3.05
C ASN A 21 -11.72 -5.30 -1.70
N SER A 22 -11.63 -6.16 -0.68
CA SER A 22 -12.09 -5.81 0.67
C SER A 22 -11.30 -4.66 1.26
N LYS A 23 -9.99 -4.59 1.02
CA LYS A 23 -9.17 -3.44 1.39
C LYS A 23 -9.72 -2.16 0.77
N TRP A 24 -9.88 -2.15 -0.56
CA TRP A 24 -10.36 -0.99 -1.32
C TRP A 24 -11.76 -0.53 -0.85
N MET A 25 -12.70 -1.46 -0.70
CA MET A 25 -14.05 -1.16 -0.21
C MET A 25 -14.04 -0.60 1.22
N GLY A 26 -13.18 -1.14 2.10
CA GLY A 26 -13.04 -0.64 3.47
C GLY A 26 -12.57 0.82 3.51
N GLU A 27 -11.60 1.18 2.69
CA GLU A 27 -11.10 2.57 2.54
C GLU A 27 -12.21 3.52 2.03
N HIS A 28 -12.98 3.10 1.03
CA HIS A 28 -14.03 3.92 0.44
C HIS A 28 -15.28 4.02 1.32
N LEU A 29 -15.63 2.99 2.07
CA LEU A 29 -16.67 3.07 3.12
C LEU A 29 -16.28 4.07 4.19
N ALA A 30 -15.04 4.05 4.65
CA ALA A 30 -14.54 5.00 5.64
C ALA A 30 -14.61 6.45 5.12
N ALA A 31 -14.26 6.68 3.85
CA ALA A 31 -14.30 8.00 3.21
C ALA A 31 -15.72 8.61 3.18
N ILE A 32 -16.77 7.80 3.15
CA ILE A 32 -18.18 8.26 3.23
C ILE A 32 -18.76 8.15 4.64
N GLY A 33 -17.93 7.89 5.67
CA GLY A 33 -18.34 7.84 7.07
C GLY A 33 -19.07 6.55 7.49
N VAL A 34 -19.02 5.51 6.68
CA VAL A 34 -19.60 4.19 6.97
C VAL A 34 -18.59 3.33 7.71
N ALA A 35 -18.94 2.82 8.88
CA ALA A 35 -18.07 1.94 9.64
C ALA A 35 -18.10 0.51 9.10
N SER A 36 -16.92 -0.10 8.89
CA SER A 36 -16.79 -1.53 8.64
C SER A 36 -16.02 -2.18 9.79
N HIS A 37 -16.70 -3.05 10.55
CA HIS A 37 -16.12 -3.70 11.73
C HIS A 37 -15.65 -5.13 11.46
N PHE A 38 -16.17 -5.76 10.41
CA PHE A 38 -15.86 -7.14 10.07
C PHE A 38 -15.71 -7.31 8.56
N HIS A 39 -14.70 -8.07 8.18
CA HIS A 39 -14.52 -8.61 6.84
C HIS A 39 -14.44 -10.13 6.96
N GLN A 40 -15.12 -10.84 6.06
CA GLN A 40 -15.11 -12.30 5.99
C GLN A 40 -14.71 -12.75 4.59
N ALA A 41 -13.94 -13.83 4.50
CA ALA A 41 -13.72 -14.55 3.26
C ALA A 41 -14.40 -15.92 3.34
N VAL A 42 -15.09 -16.33 2.28
CA VAL A 42 -15.79 -17.61 2.18
C VAL A 42 -15.55 -18.23 0.81
N GLY A 43 -15.38 -19.56 0.77
CA GLY A 43 -15.25 -20.29 -0.50
C GLY A 43 -16.61 -20.49 -1.19
N ASP A 44 -16.56 -20.91 -2.44
CA ASP A 44 -17.71 -21.12 -3.34
C ASP A 44 -18.54 -22.32 -2.91
N ASN A 45 -19.30 -22.13 -1.83
CA ASN A 45 -20.19 -23.12 -1.26
C ASN A 45 -21.49 -22.43 -0.79
N PRO A 46 -22.68 -22.87 -1.28
CA PRO A 46 -23.94 -22.20 -1.02
C PRO A 46 -24.26 -22.02 0.46
N GLU A 47 -24.17 -23.10 1.24
CA GLU A 47 -24.50 -23.09 2.68
C GLU A 47 -23.59 -22.15 3.47
N ARG A 48 -22.30 -22.10 3.12
CA ARG A 48 -21.33 -21.22 3.78
C ARG A 48 -21.56 -19.76 3.44
N ILE A 49 -21.89 -19.45 2.18
CA ILE A 49 -22.20 -18.07 1.77
C ILE A 49 -23.46 -17.60 2.48
N VAL A 50 -24.52 -18.42 2.52
CA VAL A 50 -25.77 -18.12 3.26
C VAL A 50 -25.50 -17.88 4.75
N LEU A 51 -24.69 -18.74 5.38
CA LEU A 51 -24.30 -18.59 6.78
C LEU A 51 -23.53 -17.28 7.02
N ALA A 52 -22.57 -16.96 6.16
CA ALA A 52 -21.79 -15.72 6.24
C ALA A 52 -22.68 -14.48 6.11
N LEU A 53 -23.59 -14.48 5.13
CA LEU A 53 -24.56 -13.39 4.94
C LEU A 53 -25.52 -13.22 6.13
N ARG A 54 -26.09 -14.29 6.66
CA ARG A 54 -26.96 -14.25 7.84
C ARG A 54 -26.20 -13.74 9.07
N THR A 55 -24.96 -14.20 9.26
CA THR A 55 -24.10 -13.74 10.36
C THR A 55 -23.78 -12.26 10.25
N ALA A 56 -23.39 -11.79 9.06
CA ALA A 56 -23.10 -10.39 8.79
C ALA A 56 -24.36 -9.52 9.01
N LEU A 57 -25.51 -9.93 8.48
CA LEU A 57 -26.78 -9.23 8.67
C LEU A 57 -27.25 -9.21 10.14
N ALA A 58 -26.90 -10.20 10.96
CA ALA A 58 -27.27 -10.19 12.37
C ALA A 58 -26.63 -9.04 13.15
N ARG A 59 -25.40 -8.61 12.78
CA ARG A 59 -24.59 -7.64 13.52
C ARG A 59 -24.32 -6.32 12.80
N SER A 60 -24.67 -6.23 11.50
CA SER A 60 -24.47 -5.04 10.67
C SER A 60 -25.77 -4.54 10.05
N ASP A 61 -25.79 -3.30 9.57
CA ASP A 61 -26.93 -2.66 8.93
C ASP A 61 -27.06 -3.08 7.46
N GLY A 62 -25.98 -3.56 6.87
CA GLY A 62 -25.94 -4.13 5.54
C GLY A 62 -24.64 -4.88 5.27
N VAL A 63 -24.58 -5.52 4.11
CA VAL A 63 -23.47 -6.36 3.67
C VAL A 63 -23.11 -6.02 2.23
N ILE A 64 -21.82 -5.94 1.91
CA ILE A 64 -21.34 -5.95 0.53
C ILE A 64 -20.70 -7.31 0.28
N VAL A 65 -21.25 -8.05 -0.70
CA VAL A 65 -20.70 -9.33 -1.15
C VAL A 65 -19.91 -9.08 -2.42
N CYS A 66 -18.66 -9.52 -2.45
CA CYS A 66 -17.77 -9.38 -3.60
C CYS A 66 -17.36 -10.75 -4.14
N GLY A 67 -17.72 -11.05 -5.39
CA GLY A 67 -17.40 -12.31 -6.06
C GLY A 67 -18.61 -13.23 -6.28
N GLY A 68 -18.43 -14.30 -7.07
CA GLY A 68 -19.44 -15.32 -7.37
C GLY A 68 -20.63 -14.82 -8.19
N LEU A 69 -20.44 -13.78 -9.04
CA LEU A 69 -21.44 -13.23 -9.96
C LEU A 69 -21.19 -13.56 -11.43
N GLY A 70 -20.24 -14.39 -11.74
CA GLY A 70 -19.91 -14.83 -13.10
C GLY A 70 -20.94 -15.77 -13.70
N PRO A 71 -20.61 -16.37 -14.87
CA PRO A 71 -21.49 -17.27 -15.60
C PRO A 71 -21.27 -18.76 -15.29
N THR A 72 -20.29 -19.10 -14.44
CA THR A 72 -19.92 -20.48 -14.16
C THR A 72 -20.82 -21.10 -13.08
N HIS A 73 -20.77 -22.39 -12.91
CA HIS A 73 -21.68 -23.09 -11.97
C HIS A 73 -21.27 -22.92 -10.49
N ASP A 74 -20.05 -22.46 -10.25
CA ASP A 74 -19.54 -22.08 -8.95
C ASP A 74 -19.86 -20.58 -8.59
N ASP A 75 -20.38 -19.81 -9.54
CA ASP A 75 -20.92 -18.46 -9.33
C ASP A 75 -22.33 -18.53 -8.71
N ILE A 76 -22.41 -18.70 -7.42
CA ILE A 76 -23.62 -19.01 -6.66
C ILE A 76 -24.06 -17.92 -5.68
N THR A 77 -23.43 -16.75 -5.74
CA THR A 77 -23.73 -15.63 -4.84
C THR A 77 -25.19 -15.14 -4.99
N ARG A 78 -25.75 -15.13 -6.21
CA ARG A 78 -27.17 -14.76 -6.46
C ARG A 78 -28.14 -15.71 -5.78
N ASP A 79 -27.86 -17.03 -5.91
CA ASP A 79 -28.67 -18.09 -5.30
C ASP A 79 -28.67 -17.96 -3.76
N ALA A 80 -27.49 -17.73 -3.17
CA ALA A 80 -27.35 -17.53 -1.73
C ALA A 80 -28.07 -16.26 -1.23
N ILE A 81 -28.03 -15.16 -1.99
CA ILE A 81 -28.77 -13.93 -1.65
C ILE A 81 -30.27 -14.17 -1.75
N ALA A 82 -30.75 -14.84 -2.80
CA ALA A 82 -32.18 -15.18 -2.95
C ALA A 82 -32.66 -16.03 -1.79
N GLU A 83 -31.87 -17.00 -1.31
CA GLU A 83 -32.21 -17.79 -0.11
C GLU A 83 -32.29 -16.93 1.15
N VAL A 84 -31.33 -16.00 1.35
CA VAL A 84 -31.36 -15.08 2.50
C VAL A 84 -32.51 -14.12 2.46
N MET A 85 -32.93 -13.67 1.29
CA MET A 85 -34.13 -12.86 1.07
C MET A 85 -35.44 -13.68 1.16
N ASN A 86 -35.34 -15.00 1.07
CA ASN A 86 -36.48 -15.94 0.97
C ASN A 86 -37.38 -15.62 -0.24
N VAL A 87 -36.76 -15.42 -1.41
CA VAL A 87 -37.44 -15.11 -2.68
C VAL A 87 -36.88 -15.96 -3.82
N PRO A 88 -37.64 -16.19 -4.92
CA PRO A 88 -37.12 -16.83 -6.11
C PRO A 88 -36.15 -15.90 -6.87
N LEU A 89 -35.45 -16.50 -7.86
CA LEU A 89 -34.71 -15.80 -8.87
C LEU A 89 -35.58 -15.62 -10.12
N ASP A 90 -35.72 -14.40 -10.60
CA ASP A 90 -36.40 -14.05 -11.84
C ASP A 90 -35.36 -13.67 -12.91
N ARG A 91 -35.61 -14.10 -14.16
CA ARG A 91 -34.74 -13.73 -15.27
C ARG A 91 -35.07 -12.34 -15.77
N ASP A 92 -34.10 -11.44 -15.72
CA ASP A 92 -34.22 -10.07 -16.23
C ASP A 92 -33.82 -10.02 -17.72
N GLU A 93 -34.86 -9.88 -18.58
CA GLU A 93 -34.66 -9.84 -20.03
C GLU A 93 -33.87 -8.61 -20.52
N GLU A 94 -33.90 -7.49 -19.79
CA GLU A 94 -33.10 -6.30 -20.12
C GLU A 94 -31.61 -6.59 -19.92
N VAL A 95 -31.27 -7.29 -18.83
CA VAL A 95 -29.91 -7.76 -18.57
C VAL A 95 -29.47 -8.77 -19.63
N VAL A 96 -30.33 -9.73 -20.02
CA VAL A 96 -30.05 -10.67 -21.12
C VAL A 96 -29.69 -9.94 -22.39
N GLN A 97 -30.49 -8.94 -22.80
CA GLN A 97 -30.24 -8.18 -24.02
C GLN A 97 -28.92 -7.38 -23.95
N LYS A 98 -28.61 -6.79 -22.81
CA LYS A 98 -27.33 -6.09 -22.59
C LYS A 98 -26.13 -7.03 -22.73
N ILE A 99 -26.19 -8.22 -22.12
CA ILE A 99 -25.10 -9.20 -22.23
C ILE A 99 -24.96 -9.67 -23.68
N ARG A 100 -26.08 -9.99 -24.38
CA ARG A 100 -26.05 -10.36 -25.79
C ARG A 100 -25.40 -9.28 -26.66
N ALA A 101 -25.77 -8.02 -26.44
CA ALA A 101 -25.17 -6.89 -27.17
C ALA A 101 -23.65 -6.81 -26.98
N MET A 102 -23.16 -7.03 -25.76
CA MET A 102 -21.72 -7.04 -25.48
C MET A 102 -20.96 -8.14 -26.23
N PHE A 103 -21.56 -9.32 -26.36
CA PHE A 103 -20.97 -10.41 -27.15
C PHE A 103 -21.00 -10.09 -28.65
N SER A 104 -22.11 -9.53 -29.15
CA SER A 104 -22.28 -9.18 -30.58
C SER A 104 -21.26 -8.13 -31.03
N VAL A 105 -20.97 -7.11 -30.21
CA VAL A 105 -19.96 -6.09 -30.51
C VAL A 105 -18.58 -6.73 -30.72
N ARG A 106 -18.31 -7.86 -30.06
CA ARG A 106 -17.05 -8.61 -30.18
C ARG A 106 -17.11 -9.70 -31.26
N GLY A 107 -18.19 -9.77 -32.07
CA GLY A 107 -18.37 -10.78 -33.10
C GLY A 107 -18.51 -12.21 -32.56
N ARG A 108 -19.02 -12.37 -31.33
CA ARG A 108 -19.19 -13.68 -30.67
C ARG A 108 -20.65 -13.93 -30.31
N GLU A 109 -21.06 -15.19 -30.35
CA GLU A 109 -22.34 -15.60 -29.75
C GLU A 109 -22.22 -15.72 -28.23
N MET A 110 -23.26 -15.31 -27.53
CA MET A 110 -23.33 -15.44 -26.06
C MET A 110 -23.58 -16.91 -25.68
N PRO A 111 -22.69 -17.55 -24.89
CA PRO A 111 -22.95 -18.88 -24.34
C PRO A 111 -24.17 -18.89 -23.44
N ASP A 112 -24.91 -19.99 -23.42
CA ASP A 112 -26.12 -20.12 -22.57
C ASP A 112 -25.83 -20.00 -21.07
N SER A 113 -24.63 -20.35 -20.63
CA SER A 113 -24.19 -20.17 -19.24
C SER A 113 -24.26 -18.73 -18.77
N ASN A 114 -24.08 -17.74 -19.69
CA ASN A 114 -24.20 -16.33 -19.36
C ASN A 114 -25.62 -15.88 -19.01
N LEU A 115 -26.64 -16.68 -19.35
CA LEU A 115 -28.03 -16.40 -18.95
C LEU A 115 -28.19 -16.33 -17.42
N ARG A 116 -27.42 -17.12 -16.67
CA ARG A 116 -27.43 -17.06 -15.19
C ARG A 116 -27.07 -15.68 -14.63
N GLN A 117 -26.28 -14.90 -15.36
CA GLN A 117 -25.91 -13.55 -14.93
C GLN A 117 -27.12 -12.58 -14.94
N ALA A 118 -28.19 -12.95 -15.61
CA ALA A 118 -29.44 -12.21 -15.65
C ALA A 118 -30.50 -12.73 -14.65
N ASP A 119 -30.17 -13.74 -13.85
CA ASP A 119 -31.06 -14.23 -12.79
C ASP A 119 -30.92 -13.29 -11.56
N VAL A 120 -32.02 -12.64 -11.18
CA VAL A 120 -32.07 -11.57 -10.16
C VAL A 120 -33.02 -11.98 -9.06
N PRO A 121 -32.66 -11.89 -7.76
CA PRO A 121 -33.58 -12.13 -6.67
C PRO A 121 -34.77 -11.18 -6.77
N THR A 122 -36.00 -11.73 -6.66
CA THR A 122 -37.25 -10.93 -6.74
C THR A 122 -37.21 -9.74 -5.76
N GLY A 123 -37.41 -8.54 -6.27
CA GLY A 123 -37.38 -7.31 -5.47
C GLY A 123 -35.98 -6.67 -5.34
N ALA A 124 -34.95 -7.28 -5.88
CA ALA A 124 -33.63 -6.64 -5.98
C ALA A 124 -33.59 -5.62 -7.13
N VAL A 125 -32.71 -4.64 -6.99
CA VAL A 125 -32.42 -3.64 -8.03
C VAL A 125 -31.09 -3.99 -8.68
N VAL A 126 -31.09 -4.07 -10.02
CA VAL A 126 -29.87 -4.32 -10.82
C VAL A 126 -28.99 -3.09 -10.85
N ILE A 127 -27.72 -3.25 -10.53
CA ILE A 127 -26.66 -2.25 -10.84
C ILE A 127 -26.12 -2.61 -12.22
N PRO A 128 -26.41 -1.80 -13.25
CA PRO A 128 -25.98 -2.11 -14.60
C PRO A 128 -24.44 -2.14 -14.71
N GLN A 129 -23.92 -3.12 -15.42
CA GLN A 129 -22.51 -3.19 -15.77
C GLN A 129 -22.15 -2.13 -16.85
N THR A 130 -21.00 -1.50 -16.70
CA THR A 130 -20.41 -0.63 -17.72
C THR A 130 -19.31 -1.36 -18.48
N ASN A 131 -18.60 -2.23 -17.79
CA ASN A 131 -17.59 -3.14 -18.32
C ASN A 131 -17.90 -4.54 -17.79
N GLY A 132 -17.47 -5.59 -18.52
CA GLY A 132 -17.78 -6.98 -18.15
C GLY A 132 -19.24 -7.38 -18.38
N THR A 133 -19.59 -8.59 -17.98
CA THR A 133 -20.91 -9.18 -18.25
C THR A 133 -21.78 -9.37 -17.00
N ALA A 134 -21.18 -9.32 -15.81
CA ALA A 134 -21.88 -9.54 -14.56
C ALA A 134 -22.48 -8.23 -14.01
N PRO A 135 -23.80 -8.10 -13.89
CA PRO A 135 -24.41 -6.96 -13.19
C PRO A 135 -24.23 -7.11 -11.68
N GLY A 136 -24.16 -5.97 -10.98
CA GLY A 136 -24.27 -5.93 -9.53
C GLY A 136 -25.75 -5.90 -9.10
N LEU A 137 -25.98 -6.02 -7.78
CA LEU A 137 -27.34 -6.05 -7.20
C LEU A 137 -27.40 -5.22 -5.93
N ILE A 138 -28.55 -4.57 -5.70
CA ILE A 138 -28.97 -3.99 -4.42
C ILE A 138 -30.18 -4.78 -3.94
N CYS A 139 -30.02 -5.56 -2.89
CA CYS A 139 -30.98 -6.55 -2.42
C CYS A 139 -31.54 -6.12 -1.04
N PRO A 140 -32.81 -5.71 -0.93
CA PRO A 140 -33.42 -5.36 0.35
C PRO A 140 -33.66 -6.61 1.20
N VAL A 141 -33.28 -6.58 2.48
CA VAL A 141 -33.53 -7.64 3.46
C VAL A 141 -34.16 -7.00 4.69
N GLY A 142 -35.49 -6.88 4.68
CA GLY A 142 -36.23 -6.10 5.67
C GLY A 142 -35.78 -4.63 5.67
N HIS A 143 -35.29 -4.16 6.81
CA HIS A 143 -34.74 -2.80 6.94
C HIS A 143 -33.22 -2.72 6.61
N LYS A 144 -32.62 -3.84 6.27
CA LYS A 144 -31.18 -3.98 5.91
C LYS A 144 -31.00 -4.13 4.40
N VAL A 145 -29.77 -4.20 3.94
CA VAL A 145 -29.44 -4.31 2.53
C VAL A 145 -28.26 -5.25 2.31
N VAL A 146 -28.32 -6.02 1.23
CA VAL A 146 -27.17 -6.74 0.68
C VAL A 146 -26.85 -6.14 -0.68
N TYR A 147 -25.63 -5.70 -0.87
CA TYR A 147 -25.07 -5.32 -2.17
C TYR A 147 -24.26 -6.49 -2.69
N ALA A 148 -24.35 -6.79 -3.98
CA ALA A 148 -23.50 -7.77 -4.62
C ALA A 148 -22.74 -7.14 -5.78
N VAL A 149 -21.42 -7.36 -5.82
CA VAL A 149 -20.52 -6.85 -6.86
C VAL A 149 -19.60 -7.94 -7.39
N PRO A 150 -19.14 -7.86 -8.66
CA PRO A 150 -18.18 -8.79 -9.22
C PRO A 150 -16.86 -8.81 -8.46
N GLY A 151 -16.09 -9.91 -8.57
CA GLY A 151 -14.74 -10.04 -8.03
C GLY A 151 -13.68 -9.26 -8.83
N VAL A 152 -13.98 -8.82 -10.04
CA VAL A 152 -13.04 -8.06 -10.89
C VAL A 152 -12.91 -6.63 -10.35
N PRO A 153 -11.69 -6.17 -9.95
CA PRO A 153 -11.52 -4.92 -9.20
C PRO A 153 -12.13 -3.67 -9.86
N TYR A 154 -11.91 -3.46 -11.15
CA TYR A 154 -12.43 -2.26 -11.85
C TYR A 154 -13.95 -2.29 -12.04
N GLU A 155 -14.59 -3.47 -12.12
CA GLU A 155 -16.05 -3.61 -12.17
C GLU A 155 -16.66 -3.32 -10.80
N MET A 156 -16.06 -3.87 -9.76
CA MET A 156 -16.46 -3.65 -8.38
C MET A 156 -16.37 -2.18 -7.99
N SER A 157 -15.25 -1.51 -8.27
CA SER A 157 -15.05 -0.09 -7.94
C SER A 157 -16.02 0.83 -8.66
N ASP A 158 -16.26 0.61 -9.96
CA ASP A 158 -17.24 1.38 -10.74
C ASP A 158 -18.67 1.25 -10.16
N MET A 159 -19.10 0.03 -9.80
CA MET A 159 -20.42 -0.21 -9.20
C MET A 159 -20.52 0.38 -7.81
N PHE A 160 -19.47 0.33 -7.03
CA PHE A 160 -19.42 0.95 -5.71
C PHE A 160 -19.64 2.46 -5.81
N ASP A 161 -18.86 3.14 -6.65
CA ASP A 161 -18.89 4.60 -6.77
C ASP A 161 -20.23 5.10 -7.35
N ARG A 162 -20.74 4.43 -8.38
CA ARG A 162 -21.97 4.84 -9.09
C ARG A 162 -23.26 4.50 -8.34
N ALA A 163 -23.29 3.42 -7.57
CA ALA A 163 -24.53 2.91 -7.04
C ALA A 163 -24.50 2.68 -5.53
N ILE A 164 -23.48 2.01 -5.01
CA ILE A 164 -23.45 1.61 -3.60
C ILE A 164 -23.22 2.81 -2.68
N ALA A 165 -22.17 3.60 -2.94
CA ALA A 165 -21.86 4.75 -2.10
C ALA A 165 -23.00 5.78 -2.06
N PRO A 166 -23.65 6.18 -3.19
CA PRO A 166 -24.81 7.05 -3.15
C PRO A 166 -26.00 6.45 -2.38
N ASP A 167 -26.26 5.14 -2.52
CA ASP A 167 -27.36 4.48 -1.80
C ASP A 167 -27.09 4.42 -0.28
N LEU A 168 -25.84 4.18 0.12
CA LEU A 168 -25.43 4.19 1.53
C LEU A 168 -25.57 5.59 2.15
N VAL A 169 -25.12 6.63 1.45
CA VAL A 169 -25.27 8.03 1.91
C VAL A 169 -26.74 8.39 2.08
N ARG A 170 -27.59 8.02 1.12
CA ARG A 170 -29.05 8.23 1.21
C ARG A 170 -29.64 7.51 2.43
N ARG A 171 -29.30 6.22 2.65
CA ARG A 171 -29.80 5.43 3.79
C ARG A 171 -29.35 6.02 5.14
N MET A 172 -28.14 6.57 5.22
CA MET A 172 -27.69 7.27 6.43
C MET A 172 -28.51 8.52 6.67
N ALA A 173 -28.76 9.33 5.64
CA ALA A 173 -29.58 10.53 5.72
C ALA A 173 -31.02 10.19 6.17
N ASP A 174 -31.65 9.14 5.61
CA ASP A 174 -32.98 8.67 5.97
C ASP A 174 -33.09 8.22 7.45
N ARG A 175 -31.96 7.80 8.06
CA ARG A 175 -31.86 7.45 9.48
C ARG A 175 -31.51 8.62 10.39
N GLY A 176 -31.30 9.81 9.83
CA GLY A 176 -30.83 10.99 10.58
C GLY A 176 -29.41 10.84 11.12
N GLU A 177 -28.62 9.93 10.55
CA GLU A 177 -27.22 9.76 10.90
C GLU A 177 -26.39 10.88 10.23
N THR A 178 -25.58 11.60 11.01
CA THR A 178 -24.64 12.58 10.46
C THR A 178 -23.52 11.85 9.74
N THR A 179 -23.29 12.22 8.48
CA THR A 179 -22.16 11.73 7.69
C THR A 179 -20.87 12.33 8.24
N GLY A 180 -20.22 11.64 9.19
CA GLY A 180 -18.84 11.98 9.55
C GLY A 180 -17.90 11.35 8.52
N VAL A 181 -16.77 12.00 8.24
CA VAL A 181 -15.70 11.45 7.42
C VAL A 181 -14.70 10.75 8.32
N ILE A 182 -14.30 9.54 7.94
CA ILE A 182 -13.14 8.85 8.53
C ILE A 182 -12.02 8.96 7.48
N ALA A 183 -10.93 9.60 7.87
CA ALA A 183 -9.75 9.72 7.02
C ALA A 183 -8.51 9.22 7.76
N SER A 184 -7.53 8.75 7.02
CA SER A 184 -6.26 8.33 7.60
C SER A 184 -5.09 8.86 6.79
N ARG A 185 -3.96 9.06 7.48
CA ARG A 185 -2.66 9.38 6.89
C ARG A 185 -1.63 8.42 7.45
N VAL A 186 -0.75 7.93 6.62
CA VAL A 186 0.33 7.04 7.00
C VAL A 186 1.63 7.81 6.97
N ILE A 187 2.25 8.01 8.13
CA ILE A 187 3.58 8.63 8.25
C ILE A 187 4.62 7.50 8.07
N ARG A 188 5.48 7.65 7.08
CA ARG A 188 6.50 6.68 6.71
C ARG A 188 7.77 6.95 7.48
N THR A 189 8.25 5.96 8.25
CA THR A 189 9.44 6.10 9.07
C THR A 189 10.49 5.04 8.76
N TRP A 190 11.78 5.41 8.93
CA TRP A 190 12.90 4.51 8.81
C TRP A 190 13.92 4.77 9.91
N GLY A 191 14.56 3.69 10.41
CA GLY A 191 15.64 3.78 11.39
C GLY A 191 15.21 3.67 12.85
N MET A 192 13.90 3.53 13.14
CA MET A 192 13.39 3.22 14.48
C MET A 192 12.70 1.85 14.51
N SER A 193 12.76 1.17 15.65
CA SER A 193 11.95 -0.01 15.92
C SER A 193 10.52 0.35 16.26
N GLU A 194 9.59 -0.61 16.16
CA GLU A 194 8.19 -0.40 16.56
C GLU A 194 8.07 0.01 18.03
N SER A 195 8.83 -0.66 18.91
CA SER A 195 8.87 -0.31 20.33
C SER A 195 9.43 1.10 20.59
N GLY A 196 10.46 1.50 19.86
CA GLY A 196 11.02 2.87 19.95
C GLY A 196 10.03 3.94 19.49
N LEU A 197 9.27 3.68 18.42
CA LEU A 197 8.20 4.58 17.97
C LEU A 197 7.06 4.64 19.00
N ALA A 198 6.66 3.49 19.56
CA ALA A 198 5.62 3.41 20.57
C ALA A 198 6.02 4.16 21.86
N GLU A 199 7.26 4.02 22.31
CA GLU A 199 7.79 4.76 23.46
C GLU A 199 7.84 6.27 23.19
N ALA A 200 8.35 6.68 22.04
CA ALA A 200 8.44 8.11 21.70
C ALA A 200 7.06 8.77 21.60
N LEU A 201 6.03 8.05 21.16
CA LEU A 201 4.67 8.58 20.97
C LEU A 201 3.72 8.24 22.13
N ALA A 202 4.16 7.58 23.21
CA ALA A 202 3.31 7.10 24.30
C ALA A 202 2.46 8.22 24.93
N ASP A 203 3.10 9.31 25.37
CA ASP A 203 2.41 10.44 26.02
C ASP A 203 1.39 11.11 25.08
N HIS A 204 1.71 11.15 23.77
CA HIS A 204 0.81 11.70 22.77
C HIS A 204 -0.41 10.80 22.53
N ILE A 205 -0.21 9.48 22.46
CA ILE A 205 -1.29 8.49 22.31
C ILE A 205 -2.20 8.52 23.52
N ASP A 206 -1.63 8.54 24.75
CA ASP A 206 -2.39 8.63 25.98
C ASP A 206 -3.22 9.94 26.05
N HIS A 207 -2.66 11.04 25.56
CA HIS A 207 -3.40 12.31 25.44
C HIS A 207 -4.58 12.19 24.48
N LEU A 208 -4.39 11.59 23.29
CA LEU A 208 -5.47 11.37 22.32
C LEU A 208 -6.58 10.46 22.86
N ASP A 209 -6.22 9.45 23.65
CA ASP A 209 -7.19 8.53 24.25
C ASP A 209 -7.98 9.18 25.39
N ALA A 210 -7.35 10.04 26.17
CA ALA A 210 -7.97 10.76 27.30
C ALA A 210 -8.92 11.87 26.87
N VAL A 211 -8.71 12.46 25.68
CA VAL A 211 -9.55 13.58 25.19
C VAL A 211 -10.86 13.03 24.63
N PRO A 212 -12.02 13.45 25.13
CA PRO A 212 -13.32 13.14 24.52
C PRO A 212 -13.37 13.66 23.08
N ALA A 213 -14.14 12.99 22.22
CA ALA A 213 -14.36 13.48 20.86
C ALA A 213 -14.82 14.94 20.90
N ARG A 214 -14.00 15.84 20.36
CA ARG A 214 -14.33 17.28 20.27
C ARG A 214 -15.30 17.51 19.12
N ALA A 215 -15.88 18.71 19.05
CA ALA A 215 -16.73 19.12 17.92
C ALA A 215 -16.03 19.01 16.56
N GLY A 216 -14.67 18.98 16.53
CA GLY A 216 -13.86 18.80 15.32
C GLY A 216 -13.49 17.34 14.99
N GLY A 217 -13.69 16.39 15.90
CA GLY A 217 -13.35 14.98 15.67
C GLY A 217 -12.46 14.34 16.74
N LYS A 218 -12.05 13.10 16.50
CA LYS A 218 -11.10 12.33 17.33
C LYS A 218 -10.03 11.70 16.43
N ALA A 219 -8.77 11.80 16.84
CA ALA A 219 -7.65 11.13 16.22
C ALA A 219 -7.26 9.86 17.00
N THR A 220 -6.70 8.88 16.30
CA THR A 220 -6.07 7.69 16.87
C THR A 220 -4.80 7.36 16.11
N VAL A 221 -3.82 6.76 16.80
CA VAL A 221 -2.54 6.37 16.21
C VAL A 221 -2.37 4.86 16.29
N ALA A 222 -1.86 4.25 15.23
CA ALA A 222 -1.55 2.83 15.17
C ALA A 222 -0.22 2.59 14.43
N PHE A 223 0.49 1.53 14.81
CA PHE A 223 1.73 1.12 14.17
C PHE A 223 1.47 -0.04 13.21
N LEU A 224 2.03 0.06 12.01
CA LEU A 224 1.92 -0.97 10.99
C LEU A 224 3.33 -1.38 10.56
N ALA A 225 3.73 -2.60 10.89
CA ALA A 225 4.98 -3.17 10.40
C ALA A 225 4.89 -3.37 8.86
N SER A 226 5.89 -2.87 8.15
CA SER A 226 5.95 -2.93 6.69
C SER A 226 7.19 -3.66 6.18
N GLY A 227 7.68 -4.64 6.95
CA GLY A 227 8.87 -5.41 6.61
C GLY A 227 10.09 -4.50 6.38
N ILE A 228 10.65 -4.57 5.18
CA ILE A 228 11.83 -3.77 4.80
C ILE A 228 11.53 -2.28 4.58
N GLU A 229 10.28 -1.91 4.36
CA GLU A 229 9.85 -0.51 4.14
C GLU A 229 9.77 0.32 5.44
N GLY A 230 10.25 -0.23 6.55
CA GLY A 230 10.21 0.40 7.87
C GLY A 230 8.87 0.24 8.59
N ILE A 231 8.66 1.05 9.60
CA ILE A 231 7.40 1.08 10.37
C ILE A 231 6.56 2.26 9.89
N LYS A 232 5.28 2.03 9.71
CA LYS A 232 4.31 3.06 9.35
C LYS A 232 3.54 3.49 10.58
N VAL A 233 3.47 4.78 10.84
CA VAL A 233 2.62 5.38 11.88
C VAL A 233 1.34 5.87 11.22
N ARG A 234 0.23 5.14 11.41
CA ARG A 234 -1.06 5.52 10.83
C ARG A 234 -1.85 6.38 11.81
N VAL A 235 -2.16 7.58 11.39
CA VAL A 235 -3.11 8.47 12.05
C VAL A 235 -4.47 8.27 11.40
N THR A 236 -5.51 8.01 12.19
CA THR A 236 -6.89 7.92 11.72
C THR A 236 -7.73 8.96 12.46
N VAL A 237 -8.46 9.79 11.74
CA VAL A 237 -9.34 10.82 12.29
C VAL A 237 -10.79 10.57 11.87
N ARG A 238 -11.70 10.94 12.76
CA ARG A 238 -13.13 11.03 12.44
C ARG A 238 -13.57 12.47 12.63
N ALA A 239 -14.10 13.10 11.58
CA ALA A 239 -14.51 14.50 11.59
C ALA A 239 -15.87 14.69 10.90
N ALA A 240 -16.44 15.88 11.02
CA ALA A 240 -17.75 16.21 10.44
C ALA A 240 -17.73 16.23 8.91
N ASP A 241 -16.61 16.66 8.33
CA ASP A 241 -16.43 16.78 6.88
C ASP A 241 -14.95 16.57 6.48
N ALA A 242 -14.71 16.49 5.18
CA ALA A 242 -13.37 16.22 4.63
C ALA A 242 -12.35 17.34 4.94
N ALA A 243 -12.77 18.59 4.98
CA ALA A 243 -11.89 19.72 5.29
C ALA A 243 -11.42 19.65 6.75
N SER A 244 -12.34 19.40 7.67
CA SER A 244 -12.04 19.20 9.10
C SER A 244 -11.16 17.96 9.31
N ALA A 245 -11.39 16.87 8.57
CA ALA A 245 -10.55 15.68 8.64
C ALA A 245 -9.12 15.96 8.15
N SER A 246 -8.96 16.67 7.03
CA SER A 246 -7.64 17.07 6.51
C SER A 246 -6.89 17.95 7.50
N ALA A 247 -7.54 18.95 8.07
CA ALA A 247 -6.93 19.86 9.04
C ALA A 247 -6.43 19.12 10.30
N LEU A 248 -7.22 18.15 10.80
CA LEU A 248 -6.81 17.32 11.93
C LEU A 248 -5.62 16.42 11.57
N LEU A 249 -5.62 15.83 10.37
CA LEU A 249 -4.48 15.01 9.90
C LEU A 249 -3.22 15.85 9.77
N ASP A 250 -3.30 17.08 9.27
CA ASP A 250 -2.18 18.01 9.14
C ASP A 250 -1.61 18.39 10.52
N GLU A 251 -2.48 18.68 11.50
CA GLU A 251 -2.08 18.97 12.88
C GLU A 251 -1.38 17.79 13.53
N GLU A 252 -1.96 16.59 13.41
CA GLU A 252 -1.40 15.40 14.03
C GLU A 252 -0.09 14.95 13.36
N GLU A 253 0.01 15.04 12.03
CA GLU A 253 1.27 14.80 11.33
C GLU A 253 2.37 15.74 11.81
N ALA A 254 2.10 17.04 11.86
CA ALA A 254 3.08 18.03 12.31
C ALA A 254 3.56 17.72 13.73
N ARG A 255 2.65 17.36 14.64
CA ARG A 255 2.96 17.00 16.02
C ARG A 255 3.81 15.75 16.13
N ILE A 256 3.45 14.68 15.40
CA ILE A 256 4.21 13.42 15.37
C ILE A 256 5.62 13.66 14.79
N ARG A 257 5.75 14.47 13.74
CA ARG A 257 7.08 14.82 13.19
C ARG A 257 7.97 15.51 14.23
N VAL A 258 7.43 16.46 14.99
CA VAL A 258 8.17 17.15 16.06
C VAL A 258 8.65 16.16 17.12
N ILE A 259 7.77 15.27 17.59
CA ILE A 259 8.10 14.26 18.61
C ILE A 259 9.18 13.31 18.10
N LEU A 260 9.02 12.75 16.91
CA LEU A 260 9.95 11.78 16.34
C LEU A 260 11.31 12.42 16.00
N THR A 261 11.31 13.68 15.52
CA THR A 261 12.56 14.41 15.27
C THR A 261 13.34 14.65 16.56
N ALA A 262 12.65 14.99 17.66
CA ALA A 262 13.28 15.16 18.97
C ALA A 262 13.83 13.84 19.53
N ALA A 263 13.17 12.73 19.28
CA ALA A 263 13.57 11.41 19.79
C ALA A 263 14.72 10.76 19.01
N ALA A 264 14.74 10.90 17.67
CA ALA A 264 15.66 10.14 16.81
C ALA A 264 16.12 10.87 15.54
N GLY A 265 15.93 12.19 15.46
CA GLY A 265 16.29 12.98 14.30
C GLY A 265 15.35 12.76 13.11
N ASP A 266 15.88 12.91 11.89
CA ASP A 266 15.09 12.82 10.65
C ASP A 266 14.76 11.37 10.27
N VAL A 267 13.82 10.76 11.01
CA VAL A 267 13.34 9.37 10.77
C VAL A 267 12.10 9.32 9.88
N VAL A 268 11.40 10.43 9.67
CA VAL A 268 10.22 10.50 8.82
C VAL A 268 10.62 10.87 7.40
N PHE A 269 10.43 9.96 6.44
CA PHE A 269 10.83 10.20 5.05
C PHE A 269 9.67 10.56 4.11
N GLY A 270 8.42 10.27 4.49
CA GLY A 270 7.27 10.51 3.61
C GLY A 270 5.94 10.29 4.29
N VAL A 271 4.88 10.44 3.51
CA VAL A 271 3.49 10.18 3.90
C VAL A 271 2.79 9.31 2.86
N ASP A 272 1.80 8.56 3.30
CA ASP A 272 0.91 7.71 2.50
C ASP A 272 1.69 6.74 1.58
N ASP A 273 1.61 6.91 0.26
CA ASP A 273 2.24 6.03 -0.72
C ASP A 273 3.67 6.46 -1.11
N GLU A 274 4.19 7.55 -0.52
CA GLU A 274 5.55 7.99 -0.79
C GLU A 274 6.58 6.92 -0.39
N ALA A 275 7.50 6.63 -1.30
CA ALA A 275 8.60 5.70 -1.09
C ALA A 275 9.89 6.45 -0.69
N ILE A 276 10.91 5.71 -0.24
CA ILE A 276 12.19 6.32 0.15
C ILE A 276 12.88 6.99 -1.05
N GLU A 277 12.70 6.46 -2.27
CA GLU A 277 13.21 7.04 -3.51
C GLU A 277 12.58 8.39 -3.85
N ASP A 278 11.32 8.65 -3.47
CA ASP A 278 10.69 9.96 -3.64
C ASP A 278 11.33 10.99 -2.70
N ALA A 279 11.67 10.57 -1.48
CA ALA A 279 12.39 11.42 -0.53
C ALA A 279 13.80 11.75 -1.01
N VAL A 280 14.51 10.78 -1.61
CA VAL A 280 15.82 11.01 -2.26
C VAL A 280 15.70 12.03 -3.39
N ALA A 281 14.69 11.88 -4.25
CA ALA A 281 14.47 12.82 -5.36
C ALA A 281 14.23 14.24 -4.87
N ARG A 282 13.43 14.42 -3.80
CA ARG A 282 13.18 15.73 -3.17
C ARG A 282 14.47 16.33 -2.61
N ALA A 283 15.25 15.55 -1.87
CA ALA A 283 16.50 16.00 -1.27
C ALA A 283 17.50 16.49 -2.35
N LEU A 284 17.70 15.70 -3.40
CA LEU A 284 18.59 16.07 -4.51
C LEU A 284 18.09 17.31 -5.29
N ALA A 285 16.77 17.51 -5.37
CA ALA A 285 16.18 18.62 -6.09
C ALA A 285 16.42 19.98 -5.42
N VAL A 286 16.60 20.03 -4.10
CA VAL A 286 16.85 21.28 -3.33
C VAL A 286 18.06 22.02 -3.88
N ASP A 287 19.17 21.31 -4.07
CA ASP A 287 20.44 21.88 -4.56
C ASP A 287 20.71 21.58 -6.04
N GLY A 288 19.74 20.97 -6.73
CA GLY A 288 19.89 20.59 -8.14
C GLY A 288 20.96 19.53 -8.40
N LEU A 289 21.25 18.68 -7.41
CA LEU A 289 22.33 17.70 -7.46
C LEU A 289 21.93 16.47 -8.26
N THR A 290 22.95 15.84 -8.85
CA THR A 290 22.82 14.55 -9.55
C THR A 290 23.51 13.44 -8.75
N VAL A 291 23.00 12.21 -8.83
CA VAL A 291 23.57 11.04 -8.15
C VAL A 291 23.95 9.92 -9.12
N GLY A 292 25.08 9.29 -8.85
CA GLY A 292 25.55 8.07 -9.49
C GLY A 292 25.81 6.98 -8.46
N LEU A 293 25.48 5.73 -8.80
CA LEU A 293 25.60 4.60 -7.89
C LEU A 293 26.73 3.64 -8.28
N ALA A 294 27.30 2.99 -7.25
CA ALA A 294 28.12 1.78 -7.40
C ALA A 294 27.55 0.67 -6.53
N GLU A 295 27.05 -0.36 -7.14
CA GLU A 295 26.35 -1.46 -6.47
C GLU A 295 27.13 -2.76 -6.53
N SER A 296 27.32 -3.42 -5.36
CA SER A 296 27.87 -4.76 -5.27
C SER A 296 26.78 -5.75 -4.85
N LEU A 297 26.61 -6.00 -3.54
CA LEU A 297 25.64 -6.99 -3.04
C LEU A 297 24.18 -6.70 -3.45
N THR A 298 23.82 -5.45 -3.68
CA THR A 298 22.46 -5.07 -4.09
C THR A 298 22.14 -5.40 -5.54
N GLY A 299 23.17 -5.46 -6.41
CA GLY A 299 23.05 -5.97 -7.77
C GLY A 299 22.06 -5.23 -8.66
N GLY A 300 21.94 -3.90 -8.50
CA GLY A 300 21.03 -3.05 -9.27
C GLY A 300 19.71 -2.73 -8.58
N LEU A 301 19.46 -3.22 -7.36
CA LEU A 301 18.21 -2.94 -6.62
C LEU A 301 18.04 -1.45 -6.30
N ALA A 302 19.11 -0.75 -5.91
CA ALA A 302 19.04 0.67 -5.62
C ALA A 302 18.75 1.49 -6.88
N ALA A 303 19.39 1.18 -7.99
CA ALA A 303 19.11 1.79 -9.28
C ALA A 303 17.66 1.53 -9.74
N SER A 304 17.19 0.29 -9.59
CA SER A 304 15.82 -0.10 -9.93
C SER A 304 14.79 0.72 -9.16
N ARG A 305 15.03 1.01 -7.88
CA ARG A 305 14.12 1.86 -7.09
C ARG A 305 14.14 3.32 -7.57
N LEU A 306 15.32 3.89 -7.77
CA LEU A 306 15.42 5.30 -8.19
C LEU A 306 14.75 5.59 -9.54
N VAL A 307 14.74 4.65 -10.47
CA VAL A 307 14.08 4.82 -11.78
C VAL A 307 12.56 4.74 -11.71
N ASN A 308 11.96 4.29 -10.59
CA ASN A 308 10.51 4.32 -10.38
C ASN A 308 9.98 5.77 -10.27
N VAL A 309 10.84 6.71 -9.84
CA VAL A 309 10.43 8.11 -9.69
C VAL A 309 10.28 8.77 -11.06
N PRO A 310 9.10 9.31 -11.42
CA PRO A 310 8.92 10.01 -12.67
C PRO A 310 9.91 11.16 -12.85
N GLY A 311 10.60 11.20 -13.98
CA GLY A 311 11.61 12.23 -14.26
C GLY A 311 12.98 11.97 -13.61
N ALA A 312 13.27 10.77 -13.14
CA ALA A 312 14.54 10.39 -12.54
C ALA A 312 15.77 10.71 -13.43
N SER A 313 15.62 10.67 -14.75
CA SER A 313 16.72 11.00 -15.69
C SER A 313 17.31 12.42 -15.54
N ARG A 314 16.66 13.31 -14.82
CA ARG A 314 17.15 14.66 -14.55
C ARG A 314 18.24 14.70 -13.46
N TRP A 315 18.18 13.77 -12.49
CA TRP A 315 19.03 13.74 -11.32
C TRP A 315 19.76 12.41 -11.11
N PHE A 316 19.25 11.30 -11.62
CA PHE A 316 19.91 9.99 -11.56
C PHE A 316 20.74 9.75 -12.83
N ARG A 317 22.07 9.66 -12.70
CA ARG A 317 23.00 9.47 -13.80
C ARG A 317 23.19 8.02 -14.21
N GLY A 318 22.86 7.07 -13.32
CA GLY A 318 22.98 5.65 -13.55
C GLY A 318 23.68 4.91 -12.41
N SER A 319 23.92 3.63 -12.62
CA SER A 319 24.59 2.75 -11.64
C SER A 319 25.65 1.87 -12.33
N VAL A 320 26.80 1.70 -11.69
CA VAL A 320 27.79 0.67 -12.02
C VAL A 320 27.54 -0.53 -11.11
N VAL A 321 26.97 -1.61 -11.65
CA VAL A 321 26.83 -2.88 -10.93
C VAL A 321 28.16 -3.62 -10.98
N SER A 322 29.01 -3.38 -9.98
CA SER A 322 30.36 -3.94 -9.84
C SER A 322 30.33 -5.22 -9.00
N TYR A 323 29.66 -6.26 -9.51
CA TYR A 323 29.45 -7.51 -8.76
C TYR A 323 30.75 -8.33 -8.62
N ALA A 324 31.50 -8.47 -9.70
CA ALA A 324 32.86 -9.04 -9.67
C ALA A 324 33.88 -8.01 -9.16
N SER A 325 34.88 -8.48 -8.40
CA SER A 325 35.91 -7.61 -7.82
C SER A 325 36.73 -6.85 -8.88
N GLU A 326 37.02 -7.49 -10.01
CA GLU A 326 37.76 -6.92 -11.14
C GLU A 326 37.04 -5.67 -11.72
N VAL A 327 35.72 -5.65 -11.68
CA VAL A 327 34.94 -4.47 -12.13
C VAL A 327 35.11 -3.29 -11.16
N LYS A 328 35.23 -3.56 -9.84
CA LYS A 328 35.53 -2.54 -8.84
C LYS A 328 36.88 -1.90 -9.12
N PHE A 329 37.90 -2.74 -9.39
CA PHE A 329 39.27 -2.27 -9.65
C PHE A 329 39.37 -1.52 -10.98
N SER A 330 38.91 -2.14 -12.06
CA SER A 330 39.10 -1.62 -13.42
C SER A 330 38.20 -0.44 -13.79
N VAL A 331 36.96 -0.43 -13.34
CA VAL A 331 35.97 0.61 -13.71
C VAL A 331 35.88 1.72 -12.66
N LEU A 332 35.76 1.33 -11.38
CA LEU A 332 35.56 2.28 -10.30
C LEU A 332 36.92 2.80 -9.71
N GLY A 333 38.01 2.12 -10.02
CA GLY A 333 39.35 2.49 -9.52
C GLY A 333 39.55 2.18 -8.04
N VAL A 334 38.81 1.19 -7.51
CA VAL A 334 39.04 0.67 -6.16
C VAL A 334 40.45 0.03 -6.14
N PRO A 335 41.28 0.29 -5.12
CA PRO A 335 42.57 -0.39 -4.96
C PRO A 335 42.38 -1.92 -4.84
N GLU A 336 43.34 -2.69 -5.39
CA GLU A 336 43.32 -4.15 -5.21
C GLU A 336 43.47 -4.51 -3.73
N GLY A 337 42.59 -5.37 -3.23
CA GLY A 337 42.52 -5.78 -1.83
C GLY A 337 41.12 -6.20 -1.40
N PRO A 338 40.84 -6.15 -0.08
CA PRO A 338 39.48 -6.45 0.44
C PRO A 338 38.46 -5.49 -0.15
N VAL A 339 37.40 -6.07 -0.75
CA VAL A 339 36.30 -5.30 -1.38
C VAL A 339 35.09 -5.11 -0.47
N VAL A 340 35.11 -5.74 0.71
CA VAL A 340 34.09 -5.55 1.76
C VAL A 340 34.76 -4.79 2.92
N SER A 341 34.98 -3.52 2.72
CA SER A 341 35.65 -2.63 3.68
C SER A 341 35.15 -1.19 3.52
N GLU A 342 35.47 -0.35 4.50
CA GLU A 342 35.21 1.09 4.44
C GLU A 342 35.95 1.77 3.29
N GLU A 343 37.23 1.40 3.08
CA GLU A 343 38.06 1.92 2.03
C GLU A 343 37.49 1.61 0.65
N ALA A 344 37.07 0.36 0.45
CA ALA A 344 36.41 -0.06 -0.78
C ALA A 344 35.10 0.70 -1.01
N ALA A 345 34.27 0.90 0.02
CA ALA A 345 33.04 1.65 -0.08
C ALA A 345 33.29 3.11 -0.49
N ARG A 346 34.27 3.80 0.15
CA ARG A 346 34.66 5.18 -0.23
C ARG A 346 35.15 5.25 -1.67
N ALA A 347 36.08 4.36 -2.04
CA ALA A 347 36.65 4.33 -3.40
C ALA A 347 35.59 4.03 -4.46
N MET A 348 34.62 3.15 -4.16
CA MET A 348 33.48 2.88 -5.04
C MET A 348 32.57 4.12 -5.22
N ALA A 349 32.30 4.88 -4.15
CA ALA A 349 31.51 6.11 -4.23
C ALA A 349 32.19 7.19 -5.07
N ASP A 350 33.50 7.42 -4.87
CA ASP A 350 34.31 8.32 -5.70
C ASP A 350 34.37 7.86 -7.16
N GLY A 351 34.49 6.54 -7.36
CA GLY A 351 34.46 5.92 -8.68
C GLY A 351 33.14 6.15 -9.41
N ALA A 352 32.02 6.02 -8.70
CA ALA A 352 30.69 6.28 -9.25
C ALA A 352 30.54 7.74 -9.70
N ARG A 353 30.94 8.70 -8.86
CA ARG A 353 30.94 10.12 -9.24
C ARG A 353 31.74 10.37 -10.51
N ARG A 354 32.94 9.86 -10.58
CA ARG A 354 33.86 10.06 -11.70
C ARG A 354 33.34 9.44 -12.99
N VAL A 355 32.92 8.15 -12.94
CA VAL A 355 32.53 7.38 -14.13
C VAL A 355 31.20 7.88 -14.71
N LEU A 356 30.27 8.26 -13.84
CA LEU A 356 28.92 8.68 -14.25
C LEU A 356 28.78 10.20 -14.40
N GLY A 357 29.80 10.96 -14.05
CA GLY A 357 29.76 12.44 -14.10
C GLY A 357 28.67 13.01 -13.18
N ALA A 358 28.53 12.44 -11.99
CA ALA A 358 27.54 12.84 -11.01
C ALA A 358 28.12 13.76 -9.95
N ASP A 359 27.27 14.58 -9.31
CA ASP A 359 27.68 15.44 -8.19
C ASP A 359 27.87 14.62 -6.91
N VAL A 360 26.99 13.63 -6.71
CA VAL A 360 27.00 12.73 -5.56
C VAL A 360 27.28 11.30 -6.01
N GLY A 361 28.15 10.59 -5.30
CA GLY A 361 28.39 9.16 -5.47
C GLY A 361 27.90 8.38 -4.27
N LEU A 362 27.05 7.38 -4.47
CA LEU A 362 26.62 6.44 -3.44
C LEU A 362 27.10 5.05 -3.80
N SER A 363 27.74 4.36 -2.85
CA SER A 363 28.18 2.98 -3.06
C SER A 363 27.60 2.04 -2.00
N ILE A 364 27.40 0.76 -2.38
CA ILE A 364 26.91 -0.28 -1.48
C ILE A 364 27.74 -1.54 -1.72
N THR A 365 28.57 -1.93 -0.74
CA THR A 365 29.33 -3.18 -0.74
C THR A 365 29.06 -3.97 0.54
N GLY A 366 29.26 -5.28 0.53
CA GLY A 366 29.01 -6.11 1.71
C GLY A 366 28.79 -7.59 1.37
N VAL A 367 28.52 -8.36 2.42
CA VAL A 367 28.32 -9.81 2.36
C VAL A 367 26.83 -10.15 2.55
N ALA A 368 26.17 -10.51 1.46
CA ALA A 368 24.77 -10.95 1.55
C ALA A 368 24.64 -12.39 2.09
N GLY A 369 25.72 -13.17 2.08
CA GLY A 369 25.71 -14.57 2.52
C GLY A 369 25.34 -15.59 1.41
N PRO A 370 25.31 -16.90 1.71
CA PRO A 370 25.48 -17.47 3.06
C PRO A 370 26.93 -17.51 3.59
N ASP A 371 27.93 -17.47 2.70
CA ASP A 371 29.35 -17.57 3.07
C ASP A 371 29.96 -16.20 3.43
N PRO A 372 30.97 -16.13 4.31
CA PRO A 372 31.72 -14.92 4.59
C PRO A 372 32.58 -14.52 3.39
N GLN A 373 32.98 -13.24 3.33
CA GLN A 373 33.92 -12.70 2.33
C GLN A 373 34.80 -11.65 2.99
N ASP A 374 36.11 -11.63 2.62
CA ASP A 374 37.12 -10.69 3.16
C ASP A 374 37.13 -10.63 4.69
N ASP A 375 37.05 -11.79 5.34
CA ASP A 375 36.91 -11.97 6.80
C ASP A 375 35.65 -11.29 7.42
N GLN A 376 34.71 -10.84 6.59
CA GLN A 376 33.45 -10.27 7.06
C GLN A 376 32.33 -11.31 7.06
N PRO A 377 31.54 -11.41 8.15
CA PRO A 377 30.42 -12.34 8.24
C PRO A 377 29.25 -11.91 7.33
N PRO A 378 28.34 -12.84 6.98
CA PRO A 378 27.08 -12.50 6.30
C PRO A 378 26.30 -11.44 7.05
N GLY A 379 25.70 -10.51 6.30
CA GLY A 379 24.99 -9.37 6.82
C GLY A 379 25.81 -8.09 6.96
N THR A 380 27.15 -8.16 6.88
CA THR A 380 28.00 -6.96 6.92
C THR A 380 27.79 -6.10 5.66
N VAL A 381 27.52 -4.82 5.85
CA VAL A 381 27.30 -3.84 4.77
C VAL A 381 28.09 -2.58 5.04
N PHE A 382 28.75 -2.08 4.01
CA PHE A 382 29.39 -0.77 3.98
C PHE A 382 28.74 0.09 2.88
N VAL A 383 28.39 1.31 3.23
CA VAL A 383 27.86 2.32 2.31
C VAL A 383 28.85 3.47 2.23
N GLY A 384 29.30 3.82 1.04
CA GLY A 384 30.13 4.99 0.78
C GLY A 384 29.29 6.14 0.23
N LEU A 385 29.60 7.37 0.66
CA LEU A 385 28.92 8.57 0.19
C LEU A 385 29.96 9.67 -0.12
N ALA A 386 30.03 10.03 -1.38
CA ALA A 386 30.90 11.11 -1.88
C ALA A 386 30.05 12.32 -2.26
N ARG A 387 30.34 13.49 -1.69
CA ARG A 387 29.60 14.75 -1.91
C ARG A 387 30.54 15.88 -2.35
N PRO A 388 30.03 16.90 -3.06
CA PRO A 388 30.82 18.07 -3.39
C PRO A 388 31.34 18.79 -2.12
N GLY A 389 32.63 19.10 -2.08
CA GLY A 389 33.21 19.88 -1.00
C GLY A 389 33.43 19.14 0.33
N ASN A 390 33.17 17.83 0.38
CA ASN A 390 33.37 17.00 1.58
C ASN A 390 34.29 15.83 1.27
N ASP A 391 34.97 15.33 2.30
CA ASP A 391 35.66 14.03 2.22
C ASP A 391 34.63 12.92 2.05
N THR A 392 35.00 11.86 1.34
CA THR A 392 34.12 10.72 1.13
C THR A 392 33.96 9.93 2.41
N GLU A 393 32.73 9.81 2.89
CA GLU A 393 32.37 9.12 4.12
C GLU A 393 32.04 7.65 3.86
N SER A 394 32.16 6.82 4.90
CA SER A 394 31.65 5.44 4.89
C SER A 394 30.85 5.15 6.16
N PHE A 395 29.85 4.31 6.01
CA PHE A 395 28.94 3.90 7.07
C PHE A 395 28.85 2.38 7.07
N ALA A 396 29.07 1.76 8.24
CA ALA A 396 29.05 0.32 8.42
C ALA A 396 27.86 -0.09 9.30
N PHE A 397 27.17 -1.15 8.91
CA PHE A 397 26.13 -1.76 9.72
C PHE A 397 25.97 -3.23 9.39
N THR A 398 25.25 -3.97 10.26
CA THR A 398 24.96 -5.39 10.08
C THR A 398 23.46 -5.60 9.94
N VAL A 399 23.06 -6.37 8.93
CA VAL A 399 21.68 -6.76 8.67
C VAL A 399 21.50 -8.23 8.98
N PRO A 400 20.69 -8.61 9.98
CA PRO A 400 20.37 -10.00 10.25
C PRO A 400 19.36 -10.53 9.23
N GLY A 401 19.51 -11.80 8.85
CA GLY A 401 18.56 -12.48 7.96
C GLY A 401 19.20 -13.19 6.79
N ASP A 402 18.36 -13.61 5.85
CA ASP A 402 18.78 -14.26 4.63
C ASP A 402 19.33 -13.25 3.59
N ARG A 403 19.86 -13.80 2.50
CA ARG A 403 20.47 -13.04 1.42
C ARG A 403 19.54 -11.98 0.80
N ASP A 404 18.26 -12.30 0.64
CA ASP A 404 17.29 -11.37 0.06
C ASP A 404 17.04 -10.19 1.00
N ARG A 405 16.80 -10.48 2.27
CA ARG A 405 16.61 -9.47 3.31
C ARG A 405 17.82 -8.54 3.44
N VAL A 406 19.04 -9.08 3.44
CA VAL A 406 20.27 -8.26 3.52
C VAL A 406 20.36 -7.31 2.36
N ARG A 407 20.14 -7.76 1.13
CA ARG A 407 20.18 -6.94 -0.08
C ARG A 407 19.14 -5.83 -0.08
N GLN A 408 17.90 -6.16 0.25
CA GLN A 408 16.79 -5.21 0.27
C GLN A 408 16.98 -4.17 1.38
N TYR A 409 17.34 -4.60 2.58
CA TYR A 409 17.57 -3.69 3.70
C TYR A 409 18.76 -2.76 3.44
N ALA A 410 19.88 -3.28 2.90
CA ALA A 410 21.04 -2.49 2.51
C ALA A 410 20.67 -1.41 1.48
N THR A 411 19.78 -1.74 0.54
CA THR A 411 19.28 -0.79 -0.45
C THR A 411 18.55 0.38 0.22
N ILE A 412 17.58 0.09 1.09
CA ILE A 412 16.79 1.15 1.73
C ILE A 412 17.63 1.96 2.70
N ALA A 413 18.51 1.31 3.48
CA ALA A 413 19.40 2.00 4.40
C ALA A 413 20.35 2.98 3.66
N ALA A 414 20.87 2.58 2.50
CA ALA A 414 21.70 3.45 1.69
C ALA A 414 20.93 4.64 1.10
N LEU A 415 19.71 4.43 0.64
CA LEU A 415 18.83 5.50 0.15
C LEU A 415 18.41 6.45 1.27
N ASP A 416 18.13 5.93 2.48
CA ASP A 416 17.81 6.74 3.65
C ASP A 416 19.02 7.59 4.07
N LEU A 417 20.23 7.01 4.05
CA LEU A 417 21.46 7.75 4.29
C LEU A 417 21.64 8.88 3.28
N LEU A 418 21.45 8.61 1.99
CA LEU A 418 21.57 9.60 0.93
C LEU A 418 20.64 10.79 1.17
N ARG A 419 19.33 10.56 1.41
CA ARG A 419 18.35 11.64 1.64
C ARG A 419 18.70 12.50 2.85
N ARG A 420 19.19 11.90 3.96
CA ARG A 420 19.50 12.62 5.20
C ARG A 420 20.76 13.46 5.12
N THR A 421 21.66 13.14 4.21
CA THR A 421 23.00 13.74 4.17
C THR A 421 23.16 14.75 3.06
N VAL A 422 22.33 14.69 2.01
CA VAL A 422 22.39 15.67 0.91
C VAL A 422 22.05 17.08 1.40
N ASP A 423 21.09 17.24 2.34
CA ASP A 423 20.68 18.53 2.89
C ASP A 423 21.60 19.08 4.01
N ARG A 424 22.65 18.34 4.40
CA ARG A 424 23.54 18.83 5.45
C ARG A 424 24.55 19.82 4.86
N PRO A 425 24.69 21.04 5.47
CA PRO A 425 25.76 21.94 5.08
C PRO A 425 27.13 21.26 5.23
N PRO A 426 28.17 21.68 4.46
CA PRO A 426 29.50 21.18 4.62
C PRO A 426 29.91 21.28 6.09
N THR A 427 30.47 20.22 6.65
CA THR A 427 31.08 20.27 7.99
C THR A 427 32.25 21.26 7.92
N GLU A 428 32.15 22.37 8.65
CA GLU A 428 33.28 23.27 8.85
C GLU A 428 34.44 22.46 9.48
N SER A 429 35.51 22.31 8.73
CA SER A 429 36.74 21.61 9.14
C SER A 429 37.57 22.46 10.08
#